data_0bb0f6be2518b85526c0852f55b8d036
#
_entry.id   0bb0f6be2518b85526c0852f55b8d036
#
_cell.length_a   1.000
_cell.length_b   1.000
_cell.length_c   1.000
_cell.angle_alpha   90.00
_cell.angle_beta   90.00
_cell.angle_gamma   90.00
#
_symmetry.space_group_name_H-M   'P 1'
#
loop_
_entity.id
_entity.type
_entity.pdbx_description
1 polymer ?
#
loop_
_entity_poly.entity_id
_entity_poly.type
_entity_poly.pdbx_seq_one_letter_code
_entity_poly.pdbx_strand_id
1 'polypeptide(L)'
;MIILSCLIASSCGYELQDTSALANKSGNVFLETTDRYSSFYRILKNTLKSNGIRLSESKATADTIIIISNDDFKERVITVSSSNYPKEFEINLEVTWSLIHQNQSIIENSEYKEVADYSFDRNQILGKENESKFIKESLAEQVVDKILLRINEVL
;
A
#
# COMPACT_ATOMS: atom_id res chain seq x y z
N MET A 1 55.34 -15.13 -12.44
CA MET A 1 54.29 -14.50 -13.25
C MET A 1 52.95 -14.92 -12.66
N ILE A 2 52.45 -14.11 -11.71
CA ILE A 2 51.21 -14.41 -10.97
C ILE A 2 50.17 -13.39 -11.46
N ILE A 3 49.26 -13.88 -12.28
CA ILE A 3 48.09 -13.10 -12.69
C ILE A 3 47.04 -13.24 -11.58
N LEU A 4 47.00 -12.25 -10.71
CA LEU A 4 45.96 -12.14 -9.71
C LEU A 4 44.69 -11.59 -10.39
N SER A 5 43.77 -12.49 -10.68
CA SER A 5 42.44 -12.18 -11.19
C SER A 5 41.67 -11.45 -10.11
N CYS A 6 41.44 -10.14 -10.27
CA CYS A 6 40.49 -9.37 -9.49
C CYS A 6 39.06 -9.80 -9.88
N LEU A 7 38.45 -10.70 -9.11
CA LEU A 7 37.00 -10.88 -9.11
C LEU A 7 36.38 -9.64 -8.48
N ILE A 8 35.89 -8.75 -9.30
CA ILE A 8 35.00 -7.67 -8.86
C ILE A 8 33.66 -8.30 -8.51
N ALA A 9 33.45 -8.56 -7.23
CA ALA A 9 32.16 -8.86 -6.69
C ALA A 9 31.30 -7.58 -6.81
N SER A 10 30.49 -7.47 -7.85
CA SER A 10 29.40 -6.52 -7.92
C SER A 10 28.36 -6.98 -6.88
N SER A 11 28.54 -6.51 -5.65
CA SER A 11 27.50 -6.57 -4.63
C SER A 11 26.33 -5.75 -5.15
N CYS A 12 25.24 -6.40 -5.54
CA CYS A 12 23.95 -5.74 -5.63
C CYS A 12 23.66 -5.17 -4.24
N GLY A 13 23.84 -3.87 -4.08
CA GLY A 13 23.45 -3.16 -2.89
C GLY A 13 21.95 -3.22 -2.71
N TYR A 14 21.45 -4.26 -2.08
CA TYR A 14 20.10 -4.29 -1.55
C TYR A 14 20.13 -3.40 -0.31
N GLU A 15 19.78 -2.14 -0.48
CA GLU A 15 19.60 -1.23 0.64
C GLU A 15 18.34 -1.67 1.39
N LEU A 16 18.54 -2.26 2.56
CA LEU A 16 17.43 -2.52 3.48
C LEU A 16 16.80 -1.16 3.79
N GLN A 17 15.56 -0.95 3.37
CA GLN A 17 14.85 0.30 3.62
C GLN A 17 14.82 0.54 5.14
N ASP A 18 15.53 1.57 5.60
CA ASP A 18 15.66 1.86 7.02
C ASP A 18 14.35 2.46 7.55
N THR A 19 13.44 1.57 7.93
CA THR A 19 12.13 1.92 8.48
C THR A 19 12.24 2.67 9.81
N SER A 20 13.38 2.56 10.51
CA SER A 20 13.64 3.29 11.75
C SER A 20 13.81 4.81 11.49
N ALA A 21 14.32 5.19 10.33
CA ALA A 21 14.45 6.60 9.93
C ALA A 21 13.07 7.25 9.79
N LEU A 22 12.13 6.56 9.15
CA LEU A 22 10.76 7.06 8.98
C LEU A 22 10.03 7.23 10.33
N ALA A 23 10.17 6.27 11.24
CA ALA A 23 9.57 6.36 12.57
C ALA A 23 10.08 7.57 13.38
N ASN A 24 11.36 7.91 13.24
CA ASN A 24 11.97 9.08 13.89
C ASN A 24 11.53 10.40 13.27
N LYS A 25 11.41 10.46 11.95
CA LYS A 25 11.00 11.66 11.21
C LYS A 25 9.52 11.98 11.37
N SER A 26 8.65 10.96 11.33
CA SER A 26 7.20 11.14 11.37
C SER A 26 6.64 11.52 12.75
N GLY A 27 7.37 11.22 13.84
CA GLY A 27 6.88 11.42 15.21
C GLY A 27 5.65 10.56 15.53
N ASN A 28 4.66 11.16 16.20
CA ASN A 28 3.38 10.51 16.47
C ASN A 28 2.43 10.73 15.28
N VAL A 29 1.94 9.66 14.69
CA VAL A 29 1.11 9.71 13.47
C VAL A 29 -0.37 9.50 13.82
N PHE A 30 -1.23 10.39 13.37
CA PHE A 30 -2.69 10.21 13.41
C PHE A 30 -3.21 9.81 12.02
N LEU A 31 -4.03 8.75 11.99
CA LEU A 31 -4.71 8.31 10.77
C LEU A 31 -6.14 8.83 10.76
N GLU A 32 -6.44 9.70 9.81
CA GLU A 32 -7.78 10.21 9.52
C GLU A 32 -8.35 9.49 8.30
N THR A 33 -9.55 8.94 8.43
CA THR A 33 -10.26 8.27 7.33
C THR A 33 -11.76 8.35 7.54
N THR A 34 -12.51 8.25 6.45
CA THR A 34 -13.97 8.15 6.45
C THR A 34 -14.46 6.76 6.83
N ASP A 35 -13.67 5.70 6.52
CA ASP A 35 -13.98 4.31 6.86
C ASP A 35 -12.83 3.61 7.58
N ARG A 36 -12.96 3.47 8.91
CA ARG A 36 -12.00 2.76 9.76
C ARG A 36 -12.09 1.24 9.66
N TYR A 37 -13.08 0.71 8.97
CA TYR A 37 -13.31 -0.72 8.79
C TYR A 37 -12.83 -1.23 7.43
N SER A 38 -12.39 -0.34 6.54
CA SER A 38 -11.86 -0.72 5.24
C SER A 38 -10.64 -1.63 5.37
N SER A 39 -10.47 -2.53 4.41
CA SER A 39 -9.28 -3.41 4.36
C SER A 39 -8.01 -2.61 4.17
N PHE A 40 -8.06 -1.54 3.35
CA PHE A 40 -6.93 -0.64 3.13
C PHE A 40 -6.47 0.05 4.42
N TYR A 41 -7.40 0.67 5.17
CA TYR A 41 -7.07 1.32 6.43
C TYR A 41 -6.43 0.34 7.42
N ARG A 42 -6.95 -0.88 7.52
CA ARG A 42 -6.40 -1.92 8.39
C ARG A 42 -4.97 -2.29 8.01
N ILE A 43 -4.69 -2.46 6.71
CA ILE A 43 -3.35 -2.77 6.19
C ILE A 43 -2.40 -1.61 6.47
N LEU A 44 -2.77 -0.37 6.10
CA LEU A 44 -1.98 0.83 6.37
C LEU A 44 -1.62 0.95 7.85
N LYS A 45 -2.62 0.82 8.74
CA LYS A 45 -2.42 0.89 10.18
C LYS A 45 -1.46 -0.18 10.71
N ASN A 46 -1.58 -1.42 10.21
CA ASN A 46 -0.72 -2.52 10.63
C ASN A 46 0.70 -2.33 10.11
N THR A 47 0.86 -1.89 8.86
CA THR A 47 2.17 -1.63 8.25
C THR A 47 2.90 -0.47 8.96
N LEU A 48 2.20 0.61 9.31
CA LEU A 48 2.80 1.68 10.12
C LEU A 48 3.31 1.17 11.47
N LYS A 49 2.51 0.35 12.15
CA LYS A 49 2.92 -0.25 13.44
C LYS A 49 4.11 -1.19 13.31
N SER A 50 4.12 -2.06 12.29
CA SER A 50 5.24 -3.01 12.05
C SER A 50 6.54 -2.28 11.71
N ASN A 51 6.45 -1.09 11.12
CA ASN A 51 7.59 -0.19 10.87
C ASN A 51 7.98 0.66 12.09
N GLY A 52 7.44 0.37 13.27
CA GLY A 52 7.79 1.07 14.53
C GLY A 52 7.19 2.47 14.66
N ILE A 53 6.28 2.88 13.77
CA ILE A 53 5.65 4.20 13.81
C ILE A 53 4.60 4.23 14.93
N ARG A 54 4.67 5.23 15.79
CA ARG A 54 3.73 5.41 16.89
C ARG A 54 2.44 6.05 16.40
N LEU A 55 1.33 5.37 16.60
CA LEU A 55 0.02 5.89 16.24
C LEU A 55 -0.59 6.67 17.42
N SER A 56 -0.99 7.91 17.14
CA SER A 56 -1.75 8.75 18.08
C SER A 56 -3.24 8.44 18.00
N GLU A 57 -3.93 8.51 19.12
CA GLU A 57 -5.39 8.40 19.16
C GLU A 57 -6.09 9.74 18.93
N SER A 58 -5.34 10.84 19.05
CA SER A 58 -5.86 12.21 18.88
C SER A 58 -5.06 12.98 17.85
N LYS A 59 -5.79 13.69 16.98
CA LYS A 59 -5.22 14.62 16.00
C LYS A 59 -4.43 15.76 16.67
N ALA A 60 -4.87 16.19 17.87
CA ALA A 60 -4.26 17.30 18.60
C ALA A 60 -2.86 16.96 19.15
N THR A 61 -2.53 15.67 19.33
CA THR A 61 -1.24 15.22 19.86
C THR A 61 -0.35 14.58 18.81
N ALA A 62 -0.74 14.67 17.55
CA ALA A 62 0.00 14.10 16.43
C ALA A 62 0.95 15.13 15.82
N ASP A 63 2.17 14.68 15.52
CA ASP A 63 3.14 15.46 14.76
C ASP A 63 2.87 15.36 13.26
N THR A 64 2.35 14.22 12.84
CA THR A 64 2.01 13.89 11.45
C THR A 64 0.58 13.38 11.34
N ILE A 65 -0.17 13.83 10.33
CA ILE A 65 -1.52 13.38 10.05
C ILE A 65 -1.54 12.83 8.62
N ILE A 66 -1.92 11.57 8.48
CA ILE A 66 -2.19 10.93 7.18
C ILE A 66 -3.70 10.88 7.02
N ILE A 67 -4.21 11.52 5.97
CA ILE A 67 -5.65 11.59 5.68
C ILE A 67 -5.92 10.69 4.47
N ILE A 68 -6.79 9.71 4.63
CA ILE A 68 -7.31 8.88 3.55
C ILE A 68 -8.73 9.36 3.24
N SER A 69 -8.88 10.05 2.11
CA SER A 69 -10.18 10.58 1.68
C SER A 69 -10.94 9.61 0.79
N ASN A 70 -10.25 8.71 0.10
CA ASN A 70 -10.84 7.62 -0.69
C ASN A 70 -9.92 6.40 -0.67
N ASP A 71 -10.52 5.19 -0.57
CA ASP A 71 -9.82 3.90 -0.63
C ASP A 71 -10.74 2.80 -1.26
N ASP A 72 -11.33 3.14 -2.41
CA ASP A 72 -12.33 2.32 -3.09
C ASP A 72 -11.72 1.18 -3.90
N PHE A 73 -12.23 -0.04 -3.66
CA PHE A 73 -12.04 -1.17 -4.54
C PHE A 73 -13.21 -1.29 -5.52
N LYS A 74 -12.89 -1.37 -6.81
CA LYS A 74 -13.86 -1.64 -7.88
C LYS A 74 -13.50 -2.94 -8.55
N GLU A 75 -14.48 -3.83 -8.72
CA GLU A 75 -14.33 -5.10 -9.43
C GLU A 75 -15.24 -5.13 -10.63
N ARG A 76 -14.70 -5.51 -11.79
CA ARG A 76 -15.48 -5.64 -13.03
C ARG A 76 -15.12 -6.90 -13.80
N VAL A 77 -16.07 -7.40 -14.56
CA VAL A 77 -15.84 -8.48 -15.52
C VAL A 77 -15.15 -7.91 -16.76
N ILE A 78 -14.05 -8.51 -17.19
CA ILE A 78 -13.32 -8.11 -18.40
C ILE A 78 -13.50 -9.11 -19.54
N THR A 79 -13.72 -10.38 -19.21
CA THR A 79 -13.94 -11.44 -20.22
C THR A 79 -15.08 -12.35 -19.83
N VAL A 80 -15.89 -12.77 -20.81
CA VAL A 80 -16.94 -13.78 -20.67
C VAL A 80 -16.68 -14.98 -21.55
N SER A 81 -17.13 -16.16 -21.12
CA SER A 81 -17.09 -17.39 -21.93
C SER A 81 -18.10 -17.34 -23.07
N SER A 82 -18.00 -18.29 -24.01
CA SER A 82 -18.99 -18.49 -25.08
C SER A 82 -20.41 -18.74 -24.56
N SER A 83 -20.56 -19.12 -23.30
CA SER A 83 -21.84 -19.33 -22.61
C SER A 83 -22.27 -18.12 -21.76
N ASN A 84 -21.70 -16.94 -21.99
CA ASN A 84 -21.99 -15.69 -21.28
C ASN A 84 -21.70 -15.70 -19.75
N TYR A 85 -20.81 -16.56 -19.28
CA TYR A 85 -20.38 -16.54 -17.89
C TYR A 85 -19.08 -15.78 -17.72
N PRO A 86 -18.93 -14.99 -16.63
CA PRO A 86 -17.69 -14.33 -16.30
C PRO A 86 -16.52 -15.30 -16.25
N LYS A 87 -15.39 -14.94 -16.87
CA LYS A 87 -14.19 -15.74 -16.96
C LYS A 87 -12.98 -15.04 -16.35
N GLU A 88 -12.90 -13.75 -16.56
CA GLU A 88 -11.83 -12.93 -16.02
C GLU A 88 -12.42 -11.66 -15.40
N PHE A 89 -11.83 -11.26 -14.30
CA PHE A 89 -12.19 -10.07 -13.53
C PHE A 89 -10.98 -9.16 -13.39
N GLU A 90 -11.23 -7.87 -13.33
CA GLU A 90 -10.25 -6.85 -12.97
C GLU A 90 -10.65 -6.25 -11.63
N ILE A 91 -9.68 -6.13 -10.71
CA ILE A 91 -9.82 -5.38 -9.47
C ILE A 91 -8.97 -4.13 -9.58
N ASN A 92 -9.56 -3.00 -9.27
CA ASN A 92 -8.94 -1.68 -9.29
C ASN A 92 -9.05 -1.08 -7.88
N LEU A 93 -7.92 -0.66 -7.32
CA LEU A 93 -7.86 0.12 -6.09
C LEU A 93 -7.50 1.56 -6.43
N GLU A 94 -8.34 2.51 -5.99
CA GLU A 94 -8.08 3.94 -6.10
C GLU A 94 -7.99 4.53 -4.70
N VAL A 95 -6.83 5.10 -4.35
CA VAL A 95 -6.59 5.73 -3.04
C VAL A 95 -6.24 7.19 -3.24
N THR A 96 -6.99 8.06 -2.56
CA THR A 96 -6.69 9.49 -2.46
C THR A 96 -6.28 9.82 -1.05
N TRP A 97 -5.13 10.46 -0.89
CA TRP A 97 -4.55 10.74 0.41
C TRP A 97 -3.84 12.08 0.49
N SER A 98 -3.70 12.58 1.72
CA SER A 98 -2.99 13.82 2.03
C SER A 98 -2.08 13.64 3.24
N LEU A 99 -1.03 14.46 3.34
CA LEU A 99 -0.08 14.45 4.45
C LEU A 99 0.05 15.86 5.03
N ILE A 100 -0.15 15.94 6.36
CA ILE A 100 0.13 17.14 7.15
C ILE A 100 1.25 16.78 8.12
N HIS A 101 2.30 17.58 8.19
CA HIS A 101 3.39 17.41 9.16
C HIS A 101 3.67 18.76 9.83
N GLN A 102 3.76 18.76 11.19
CA GLN A 102 3.97 19.98 11.98
C GLN A 102 3.02 21.13 11.59
N ASN A 103 1.74 20.82 11.41
CA ASN A 103 0.68 21.75 10.97
C ASN A 103 0.87 22.35 9.57
N GLN A 104 1.79 21.84 8.76
CA GLN A 104 1.96 22.24 7.36
C GLN A 104 1.45 21.13 6.44
N SER A 105 0.68 21.52 5.42
CA SER A 105 0.26 20.60 4.35
C SER A 105 1.48 20.30 3.46
N ILE A 106 1.90 19.05 3.42
CA ILE A 106 3.06 18.59 2.64
C ILE A 106 2.60 17.95 1.33
N ILE A 107 1.52 17.16 1.39
CA ILE A 107 0.91 16.51 0.23
C ILE A 107 -0.59 16.75 0.30
N GLU A 108 -1.17 17.18 -0.83
CA GLU A 108 -2.61 17.40 -0.96
C GLU A 108 -3.20 16.53 -2.06
N ASN A 109 -4.21 15.73 -1.72
CA ASN A 109 -5.02 14.94 -2.64
C ASN A 109 -4.20 14.14 -3.67
N SER A 110 -3.11 13.52 -3.21
CA SER A 110 -2.33 12.62 -4.07
C SER A 110 -3.12 11.34 -4.34
N GLU A 111 -3.10 10.88 -5.58
CA GLU A 111 -3.84 9.70 -6.01
C GLU A 111 -2.89 8.58 -6.38
N TYR A 112 -3.19 7.36 -5.91
CA TYR A 112 -2.58 6.12 -6.36
C TYR A 112 -3.66 5.19 -6.90
N LYS A 113 -3.30 4.50 -7.98
CA LYS A 113 -4.17 3.53 -8.63
C LYS A 113 -3.39 2.26 -8.93
N GLU A 114 -3.90 1.14 -8.44
CA GLU A 114 -3.37 -0.19 -8.73
C GLU A 114 -4.47 -1.07 -9.34
N VAL A 115 -4.06 -1.94 -10.24
CA VAL A 115 -4.97 -2.82 -10.98
C VAL A 115 -4.38 -4.22 -11.03
N ALA A 116 -5.22 -5.22 -10.82
CA ALA A 116 -4.87 -6.61 -11.04
C ALA A 116 -6.04 -7.39 -11.66
N ASP A 117 -5.71 -8.33 -12.52
CA ASP A 117 -6.65 -9.23 -13.15
C ASP A 117 -6.57 -10.62 -12.52
N TYR A 118 -7.69 -11.33 -12.50
CA TYR A 118 -7.71 -12.72 -12.10
C TYR A 118 -8.73 -13.53 -12.91
N SER A 119 -8.44 -14.84 -13.09
CA SER A 119 -9.29 -15.76 -13.80
C SER A 119 -10.20 -16.52 -12.85
N PHE A 120 -11.43 -16.75 -13.25
CA PHE A 120 -12.42 -17.49 -12.48
C PHE A 120 -12.74 -18.83 -13.14
N ASP A 121 -12.51 -19.93 -12.40
CA ASP A 121 -12.99 -21.27 -12.76
C ASP A 121 -14.25 -21.61 -11.96
N ARG A 122 -15.35 -21.91 -12.66
CA ARG A 122 -16.64 -22.30 -12.07
C ARG A 122 -16.58 -23.54 -11.19
N ASN A 123 -15.61 -24.42 -11.43
CA ASN A 123 -15.43 -25.63 -10.65
C ASN A 123 -14.78 -25.36 -9.28
N GLN A 124 -14.32 -24.11 -9.03
CA GLN A 124 -13.64 -23.69 -7.82
C GLN A 124 -14.34 -22.51 -7.13
N ILE A 125 -15.66 -22.59 -6.96
CA ILE A 125 -16.47 -21.49 -6.41
C ILE A 125 -15.97 -20.99 -5.05
N LEU A 126 -15.52 -21.88 -4.17
CA LEU A 126 -14.94 -21.52 -2.87
C LEU A 126 -13.59 -20.82 -2.97
N GLY A 127 -12.89 -20.96 -4.10
CA GLY A 127 -11.62 -20.28 -4.36
C GLY A 127 -11.78 -18.80 -4.71
N LYS A 128 -12.88 -18.39 -5.34
CA LYS A 128 -13.07 -17.02 -5.85
C LYS A 128 -12.99 -15.95 -4.77
N GLU A 129 -13.69 -16.11 -3.66
CA GLU A 129 -13.71 -15.12 -2.59
C GLU A 129 -12.33 -14.95 -1.94
N ASN A 130 -11.61 -16.06 -1.77
CA ASN A 130 -10.26 -16.06 -1.22
C ASN A 130 -9.26 -15.41 -2.18
N GLU A 131 -9.36 -15.68 -3.48
CA GLU A 131 -8.48 -15.12 -4.51
C GLU A 131 -8.71 -13.60 -4.65
N SER A 132 -9.97 -13.16 -4.79
CA SER A 132 -10.31 -11.73 -4.82
C SER A 132 -9.83 -11.00 -3.57
N LYS A 133 -10.00 -11.60 -2.38
CA LYS A 133 -9.53 -11.03 -1.13
C LYS A 133 -8.01 -10.91 -1.10
N PHE A 134 -7.29 -11.96 -1.50
CA PHE A 134 -5.82 -11.96 -1.56
C PHE A 134 -5.30 -10.87 -2.50
N ILE A 135 -5.92 -10.72 -3.68
CA ILE A 135 -5.55 -9.69 -4.65
C ILE A 135 -5.81 -8.28 -4.07
N LYS A 136 -6.96 -8.05 -3.44
CA LYS A 136 -7.26 -6.77 -2.78
C LYS A 136 -6.25 -6.43 -1.68
N GLU A 137 -5.86 -7.41 -0.87
CA GLU A 137 -4.83 -7.23 0.16
C GLU A 137 -3.47 -6.89 -0.49
N SER A 138 -3.08 -7.60 -1.54
CA SER A 138 -1.83 -7.34 -2.28
C SER A 138 -1.80 -5.94 -2.93
N LEU A 139 -2.90 -5.50 -3.54
CA LEU A 139 -3.00 -4.14 -4.10
C LEU A 139 -2.91 -3.07 -3.00
N ALA A 140 -3.56 -3.31 -1.86
CA ALA A 140 -3.49 -2.40 -0.73
C ALA A 140 -2.06 -2.29 -0.17
N GLU A 141 -1.34 -3.40 -0.03
CA GLU A 141 0.06 -3.42 0.41
C GLU A 141 0.94 -2.61 -0.54
N GLN A 142 0.80 -2.79 -1.86
CA GLN A 142 1.56 -2.03 -2.87
C GLN A 142 1.31 -0.51 -2.75
N VAL A 143 0.07 -0.09 -2.55
CA VAL A 143 -0.25 1.34 -2.37
C VAL A 143 0.30 1.86 -1.05
N VAL A 144 0.20 1.09 0.03
CA VAL A 144 0.76 1.45 1.34
C VAL A 144 2.27 1.64 1.25
N ASP A 145 2.99 0.75 0.58
CA ASP A 145 4.43 0.86 0.38
C ASP A 145 4.79 2.14 -0.38
N LYS A 146 4.03 2.49 -1.42
CA LYS A 146 4.20 3.75 -2.17
C LYS A 146 3.95 4.98 -1.29
N ILE A 147 2.94 4.94 -0.41
CA ILE A 147 2.66 6.01 0.55
C ILE A 147 3.83 6.17 1.53
N LEU A 148 4.32 5.08 2.11
CA LEU A 148 5.43 5.11 3.06
C LEU A 148 6.72 5.61 2.40
N LEU A 149 7.02 5.14 1.20
CA LEU A 149 8.15 5.64 0.41
C LEU A 149 8.04 7.15 0.19
N ARG A 150 6.87 7.62 -0.24
CA ARG A 150 6.64 9.04 -0.48
C ARG A 150 6.75 9.90 0.79
N ILE A 151 6.24 9.41 1.92
CA ILE A 151 6.40 10.09 3.22
C ILE A 151 7.88 10.19 3.59
N ASN A 152 8.65 9.11 3.41
CA ASN A 152 10.10 9.12 3.73
C ASN A 152 10.91 10.08 2.84
N GLU A 153 10.47 10.31 1.60
CA GLU A 153 11.12 11.27 0.68
C GLU A 153 10.89 12.73 1.06
N VAL A 154 9.74 13.04 1.65
CA VAL A 154 9.31 14.43 1.89
C VAL A 154 9.51 14.88 3.33
N LEU A 155 9.71 13.95 4.28
CA LEU A 155 10.10 14.22 5.67
C LEU A 155 11.58 13.96 5.88
#